data_4debb3e93b3edd48b6eb46e1509b8ab4
#
_entry.id   4debb3e93b3edd48b6eb46e1509b8ab4
#
_cell.length_a   1.000
_cell.length_b   1.000
_cell.length_c   1.000
_cell.angle_alpha   90.00
_cell.angle_beta   90.00
_cell.angle_gamma   90.00
#
_symmetry.space_group_name_H-M   'P 1'
#
loop_
_entity.id
_entity.type
_entity.pdbx_description
1 polymer ?
#
loop_
_entity_poly.entity_id
_entity_poly.type
_entity_poly.pdbx_seq_one_letter_code
_entity_poly.pdbx_strand_id
1 'polypeptide(L)'
;AKKSLYNYRAEKLSRPASTMKLLTAITALSRPEANEPFRTEVWHDGVIEHDTLQGNLYVVGGFDPEFDSQSMDSLIEEVITFPFSVINGQVYGDVSMKDSLYWGSGWAWDDTPAGYQPYLSPLMFCKGTVQVSVVPSTVQGDTASVSCQPLSSYYTVTNQTKTRTSFAGKFSFTRDWLTNGNNLLISGNVASIRKDDVNIYDSPRFFMHTFLERLRGKGITTPQSYGFAELPRDSVRVERMACWNTSVQKVLNQLMKESDNLNAEAFLCRLGAQATGKKQVAAEDGIVEIMKLIRRLGHDPKDYKIADGCGLSN
;
A
#
# COMPACT_ATOMS: atom_id res chain seq x y z
N ALA A 1 -21.68 8.39 -38.61
CA ALA A 1 -20.55 7.46 -38.29
C ALA A 1 -19.30 8.29 -38.06
N LYS A 2 -18.65 8.15 -36.88
CA LYS A 2 -17.34 8.75 -36.64
C LYS A 2 -16.32 8.08 -37.56
N LYS A 3 -15.60 8.85 -38.37
CA LYS A 3 -14.56 8.36 -39.25
C LYS A 3 -13.41 7.84 -38.37
N SER A 4 -13.05 6.54 -38.49
CA SER A 4 -11.87 6.00 -37.80
C SER A 4 -10.63 6.67 -38.36
N LEU A 5 -9.78 7.24 -37.49
CA LEU A 5 -8.50 7.86 -37.88
C LEU A 5 -7.38 6.81 -38.01
N TYR A 6 -7.51 5.71 -37.28
CA TYR A 6 -6.55 4.61 -37.26
C TYR A 6 -7.25 3.33 -36.86
N ASN A 7 -6.89 2.21 -37.48
CA ASN A 7 -7.38 0.88 -37.12
C ASN A 7 -6.26 -0.13 -37.34
N TYR A 8 -5.86 -0.82 -36.26
CA TYR A 8 -4.92 -1.93 -36.30
C TYR A 8 -5.41 -3.03 -35.37
N ARG A 9 -5.81 -4.15 -35.91
CA ARG A 9 -6.31 -5.32 -35.18
C ARG A 9 -7.44 -5.02 -34.18
N ALA A 10 -8.32 -4.05 -34.50
CA ALA A 10 -9.37 -3.58 -33.58
C ALA A 10 -10.37 -4.69 -33.20
N GLU A 11 -10.51 -5.71 -34.04
CA GLU A 11 -11.40 -6.86 -33.79
C GLU A 11 -10.73 -8.00 -33.00
N LYS A 12 -9.47 -7.83 -32.58
CA LYS A 12 -8.76 -8.84 -31.79
C LYS A 12 -8.78 -8.50 -30.31
N LEU A 13 -9.00 -9.52 -29.50
CA LEU A 13 -8.79 -9.40 -28.04
C LEU A 13 -7.33 -9.09 -27.76
N SER A 14 -7.11 -8.14 -26.87
CA SER A 14 -5.79 -7.69 -26.43
C SER A 14 -5.80 -7.48 -24.93
N ARG A 15 -4.68 -7.82 -24.26
CA ARG A 15 -4.48 -7.45 -22.87
C ARG A 15 -4.16 -5.96 -22.81
N PRO A 16 -4.89 -5.17 -22.00
CA PRO A 16 -4.68 -3.74 -21.91
C PRO A 16 -3.38 -3.38 -21.19
N ALA A 17 -2.87 -4.27 -20.33
CA ALA A 17 -1.79 -3.98 -19.39
C ALA A 17 -2.08 -2.64 -18.66
N SER A 18 -1.07 -1.83 -18.40
CA SER A 18 -1.24 -0.56 -17.66
C SER A 18 -2.17 0.48 -18.33
N THR A 19 -2.64 0.26 -19.57
CA THR A 19 -3.67 1.14 -20.13
C THR A 19 -5.03 0.96 -19.43
N MET A 20 -5.25 -0.16 -18.72
CA MET A 20 -6.40 -0.37 -17.85
C MET A 20 -6.56 0.74 -16.81
N LYS A 21 -5.45 1.28 -16.30
CA LYS A 21 -5.42 2.38 -15.32
C LYS A 21 -6.15 3.63 -15.78
N LEU A 22 -6.23 3.87 -17.10
CA LEU A 22 -7.03 4.97 -17.66
C LEU A 22 -8.52 4.79 -17.35
N LEU A 23 -9.05 3.58 -17.52
CA LEU A 23 -10.47 3.30 -17.23
C LEU A 23 -10.74 3.45 -15.73
N THR A 24 -9.87 2.93 -14.89
CA THR A 24 -9.96 3.07 -13.43
C THR A 24 -9.95 4.54 -13.02
N ALA A 25 -8.97 5.32 -13.50
CA ALA A 25 -8.85 6.75 -13.19
C ALA A 25 -10.08 7.57 -13.69
N ILE A 26 -10.49 7.38 -14.94
CA ILE A 26 -11.64 8.08 -15.51
C ILE A 26 -12.92 7.76 -14.73
N THR A 27 -13.11 6.47 -14.35
CA THR A 27 -14.27 6.05 -13.56
C THR A 27 -14.28 6.74 -12.20
N ALA A 28 -13.13 6.74 -11.49
CA ALA A 28 -12.98 7.37 -10.19
C ALA A 28 -13.25 8.90 -10.26
N LEU A 29 -12.68 9.59 -11.24
CA LEU A 29 -12.85 11.03 -11.42
C LEU A 29 -14.24 11.43 -11.91
N SER A 30 -15.03 10.50 -12.42
CA SER A 30 -16.43 10.76 -12.84
C SER A 30 -17.45 10.68 -11.69
N ARG A 31 -17.01 10.37 -10.47
CA ARG A 31 -17.87 10.29 -9.28
C ARG A 31 -18.05 11.65 -8.61
N PRO A 32 -19.19 11.90 -7.95
CA PRO A 32 -19.38 13.11 -7.14
C PRO A 32 -18.31 13.29 -6.06
N GLU A 33 -17.84 12.17 -5.46
CA GLU A 33 -16.85 12.12 -4.38
C GLU A 33 -15.41 12.10 -4.91
N ALA A 34 -15.18 12.46 -6.19
CA ALA A 34 -13.88 12.34 -6.85
C ALA A 34 -12.73 13.05 -6.13
N ASN A 35 -13.01 14.14 -5.43
CA ASN A 35 -12.01 14.97 -4.75
C ASN A 35 -11.83 14.64 -3.26
N GLU A 36 -12.56 13.68 -2.70
CA GLU A 36 -12.36 13.30 -1.31
C GLU A 36 -10.96 12.71 -1.11
N PRO A 37 -10.20 13.12 -0.09
CA PRO A 37 -8.86 12.60 0.15
C PRO A 37 -8.89 11.11 0.57
N PHE A 38 -7.79 10.42 0.36
CA PHE A 38 -7.51 9.15 1.03
C PHE A 38 -7.10 9.46 2.47
N ARG A 39 -7.63 8.69 3.44
CA ARG A 39 -7.42 8.99 4.86
C ARG A 39 -6.78 7.82 5.59
N THR A 40 -5.92 8.15 6.54
CA THR A 40 -5.48 7.24 7.60
C THR A 40 -5.72 7.95 8.91
N GLU A 41 -6.46 7.33 9.81
CA GLU A 41 -6.95 7.97 11.02
C GLU A 41 -6.51 7.22 12.27
N VAL A 42 -6.34 7.93 13.38
CA VAL A 42 -6.13 7.35 14.71
C VAL A 42 -7.28 7.74 15.62
N TRP A 43 -7.86 6.75 16.29
CA TRP A 43 -9.00 6.88 17.17
C TRP A 43 -8.74 6.18 18.50
N HIS A 44 -9.48 6.55 19.56
CA HIS A 44 -9.55 5.79 20.80
C HIS A 44 -11.00 5.57 21.23
N ASP A 45 -11.23 4.57 22.09
CA ASP A 45 -12.55 4.23 22.65
C ASP A 45 -12.63 4.42 24.17
N GLY A 46 -11.64 5.10 24.76
CA GLY A 46 -11.51 5.26 26.20
C GLY A 46 -11.49 6.71 26.67
N VAL A 47 -11.02 6.91 27.89
CA VAL A 47 -10.81 8.23 28.51
C VAL A 47 -9.32 8.42 28.85
N ILE A 48 -8.85 9.66 28.81
CA ILE A 48 -7.49 10.00 29.23
C ILE A 48 -7.55 10.51 30.65
N GLU A 49 -6.94 9.76 31.58
CA GLU A 49 -6.89 10.08 33.00
C GLU A 49 -5.48 9.83 33.54
N HIS A 50 -4.96 10.78 34.30
CA HIS A 50 -3.64 10.68 34.97
C HIS A 50 -2.53 10.21 34.00
N ASP A 51 -2.39 10.90 32.87
CA ASP A 51 -1.38 10.60 31.85
C ASP A 51 -1.51 9.21 31.18
N THR A 52 -2.70 8.60 31.26
CA THR A 52 -2.98 7.26 30.76
C THR A 52 -4.26 7.26 29.93
N LEU A 53 -4.19 6.72 28.71
CA LEU A 53 -5.36 6.34 27.93
C LEU A 53 -5.93 5.04 28.50
N GLN A 54 -7.06 5.13 29.21
CA GLN A 54 -7.84 3.99 29.73
C GLN A 54 -8.80 3.50 28.63
N GLY A 55 -8.28 2.73 27.70
CA GLY A 55 -9.00 2.25 26.53
C GLY A 55 -8.08 1.83 25.40
N ASN A 56 -8.65 1.48 24.27
CA ASN A 56 -7.91 1.02 23.12
C ASN A 56 -7.59 2.16 22.14
N LEU A 57 -6.53 1.97 21.39
CA LEU A 57 -6.15 2.82 20.25
C LEU A 57 -6.41 2.06 18.95
N TYR A 58 -7.01 2.73 17.98
CA TYR A 58 -7.31 2.17 16.65
C TYR A 58 -6.63 3.00 15.58
N VAL A 59 -5.91 2.33 14.67
CA VAL A 59 -5.40 2.94 13.44
C VAL A 59 -6.28 2.46 12.29
N VAL A 60 -7.06 3.36 11.71
CA VAL A 60 -8.07 3.05 10.70
C VAL A 60 -7.51 3.34 9.31
N GLY A 61 -7.41 2.30 8.49
CA GLY A 61 -6.93 2.40 7.13
C GLY A 61 -8.04 2.76 6.13
N GLY A 62 -7.83 3.81 5.34
CA GLY A 62 -8.69 4.17 4.22
C GLY A 62 -8.06 3.90 2.86
N PHE A 63 -7.15 2.93 2.80
CA PHE A 63 -6.42 2.52 1.61
C PHE A 63 -5.66 3.68 0.93
N ASP A 64 -4.93 4.47 1.75
CA ASP A 64 -4.05 5.52 1.24
C ASP A 64 -2.77 4.90 0.64
N PRO A 65 -2.60 4.91 -0.70
CA PRO A 65 -1.47 4.26 -1.35
C PRO A 65 -0.18 5.11 -1.28
N GLU A 66 -0.28 6.37 -0.86
CA GLU A 66 0.83 7.32 -0.79
C GLU A 66 1.23 7.65 0.66
N PHE A 67 0.76 6.84 1.63
CA PHE A 67 1.11 6.98 3.03
C PHE A 67 2.55 6.50 3.26
N ASP A 68 3.45 7.45 3.49
CA ASP A 68 4.90 7.25 3.62
C ASP A 68 5.43 7.48 5.04
N SER A 69 6.75 7.47 5.22
CA SER A 69 7.41 7.71 6.51
C SER A 69 7.07 9.07 7.08
N GLN A 70 7.02 10.12 6.26
CA GLN A 70 6.69 11.47 6.72
C GLN A 70 5.22 11.55 7.15
N SER A 71 4.32 10.89 6.41
CA SER A 71 2.91 10.79 6.75
C SER A 71 2.70 10.11 8.11
N MET A 72 3.43 9.02 8.37
CA MET A 72 3.37 8.30 9.64
C MET A 72 3.91 9.14 10.80
N ASP A 73 5.05 9.82 10.61
CA ASP A 73 5.61 10.70 11.62
C ASP A 73 4.66 11.85 11.95
N SER A 74 4.06 12.48 10.93
CA SER A 74 3.07 13.54 11.11
C SER A 74 1.82 13.06 11.86
N LEU A 75 1.31 11.87 11.51
CA LEU A 75 0.17 11.26 12.19
C LEU A 75 0.47 10.99 13.67
N ILE A 76 1.67 10.50 13.98
CA ILE A 76 2.12 10.25 15.36
C ILE A 76 2.30 11.59 16.12
N GLU A 77 2.83 12.63 15.47
CA GLU A 77 2.96 13.95 16.11
C GLU A 77 1.59 14.51 16.53
N GLU A 78 0.52 14.28 15.75
CA GLU A 78 -0.84 14.65 16.19
C GLU A 78 -1.27 13.82 17.39
N VAL A 79 -1.04 12.51 17.40
CA VAL A 79 -1.44 11.60 18.49
C VAL A 79 -0.79 12.02 19.81
N ILE A 80 0.50 12.36 19.81
CA ILE A 80 1.24 12.73 21.03
C ILE A 80 0.92 14.15 21.55
N THR A 81 0.09 14.93 20.85
CA THR A 81 -0.47 16.18 21.41
C THR A 81 -1.49 15.92 22.51
N PHE A 82 -2.07 14.73 22.56
CA PHE A 82 -2.99 14.32 23.64
C PHE A 82 -2.21 14.05 24.93
N PRO A 83 -2.76 14.40 26.09
CA PRO A 83 -2.03 14.37 27.36
C PRO A 83 -1.97 12.95 27.96
N PHE A 84 -1.29 12.02 27.29
CA PHE A 84 -1.01 10.70 27.82
C PHE A 84 0.38 10.22 27.42
N SER A 85 1.00 9.40 28.25
CA SER A 85 2.25 8.70 27.98
C SER A 85 2.12 7.18 28.06
N VAL A 86 0.94 6.68 28.49
CA VAL A 86 0.67 5.25 28.64
C VAL A 86 -0.66 4.89 27.96
N ILE A 87 -0.66 3.80 27.20
CA ILE A 87 -1.87 3.17 26.68
C ILE A 87 -2.16 1.94 27.55
N ASN A 88 -3.22 2.02 28.37
CA ASN A 88 -3.72 0.90 29.18
C ASN A 88 -4.91 0.25 28.50
N GLY A 89 -4.63 -0.47 27.43
CA GLY A 89 -5.57 -1.16 26.56
C GLY A 89 -4.84 -1.83 25.43
N GLN A 90 -5.53 -2.15 24.35
CA GLN A 90 -4.93 -2.73 23.14
C GLN A 90 -4.74 -1.68 22.05
N VAL A 91 -3.84 -1.97 21.11
CA VAL A 91 -3.69 -1.20 19.87
C VAL A 91 -4.14 -2.07 18.71
N TYR A 92 -5.08 -1.56 17.92
CA TYR A 92 -5.67 -2.26 16.80
C TYR A 92 -5.43 -1.55 15.48
N GLY A 93 -5.16 -2.33 14.43
CA GLY A 93 -5.30 -1.89 13.05
C GLY A 93 -6.71 -2.20 12.54
N ASP A 94 -7.42 -1.22 12.02
CA ASP A 94 -8.70 -1.44 11.36
C ASP A 94 -8.49 -1.52 9.85
N VAL A 95 -8.67 -2.71 9.30
CA VAL A 95 -8.59 -3.04 7.88
C VAL A 95 -9.94 -3.49 7.31
N SER A 96 -11.03 -3.21 8.03
CA SER A 96 -12.38 -3.70 7.71
C SER A 96 -12.94 -3.17 6.40
N MET A 97 -12.38 -2.07 5.87
CA MET A 97 -12.81 -1.46 4.61
C MET A 97 -12.68 -2.42 3.40
N LYS A 98 -11.76 -3.36 3.43
CA LYS A 98 -11.49 -4.28 2.32
C LYS A 98 -11.65 -5.74 2.76
N ASP A 99 -12.02 -6.61 1.82
CA ASP A 99 -11.98 -8.06 2.02
C ASP A 99 -10.55 -8.58 2.29
N SER A 100 -10.43 -9.85 2.65
CA SER A 100 -9.14 -10.49 2.98
C SER A 100 -8.35 -10.97 1.75
N LEU A 101 -8.72 -10.55 0.54
CA LEU A 101 -7.96 -10.87 -0.67
C LEU A 101 -6.88 -9.81 -0.90
N TYR A 102 -5.66 -10.16 -0.57
CA TYR A 102 -4.51 -9.23 -0.59
C TYR A 102 -3.80 -9.13 -1.93
N TRP A 103 -4.25 -9.87 -2.95
CA TRP A 103 -3.75 -9.83 -4.32
C TRP A 103 -4.89 -9.65 -5.31
N GLY A 104 -4.61 -9.01 -6.43
CA GLY A 104 -5.53 -8.93 -7.55
C GLY A 104 -5.75 -10.29 -8.20
N SER A 105 -6.96 -10.52 -8.71
CA SER A 105 -7.28 -11.74 -9.44
C SER A 105 -6.39 -11.88 -10.67
N GLY A 106 -5.78 -13.05 -10.87
CA GLY A 106 -4.91 -13.33 -12.03
C GLY A 106 -3.50 -12.77 -11.93
N TRP A 107 -3.08 -12.22 -10.77
CA TRP A 107 -1.69 -11.85 -10.54
C TRP A 107 -0.81 -13.10 -10.43
N ALA A 108 0.39 -13.04 -11.03
CA ALA A 108 1.32 -14.17 -11.02
C ALA A 108 2.00 -14.29 -9.63
N TRP A 109 2.03 -15.50 -9.09
CA TRP A 109 2.58 -15.75 -7.75
C TRP A 109 4.09 -15.51 -7.66
N ASP A 110 4.80 -15.70 -8.76
CA ASP A 110 6.25 -15.54 -8.86
C ASP A 110 6.71 -14.08 -9.02
N ASP A 111 5.77 -13.15 -9.22
CA ASP A 111 6.02 -11.72 -9.13
C ASP A 111 6.03 -11.21 -7.67
N THR A 112 5.71 -12.07 -6.70
CA THR A 112 5.50 -11.72 -5.29
C THR A 112 6.60 -10.87 -4.64
N PRO A 113 7.93 -11.05 -4.87
CA PRO A 113 8.93 -10.18 -4.24
C PRO A 113 9.06 -8.79 -4.88
N ALA A 114 8.46 -8.57 -6.05
CA ALA A 114 8.58 -7.32 -6.78
C ALA A 114 7.73 -6.19 -6.16
N GLY A 115 8.28 -4.98 -6.10
CA GLY A 115 7.57 -3.82 -5.54
C GLY A 115 6.30 -3.43 -6.30
N TYR A 116 6.19 -3.79 -7.59
CA TYR A 116 5.00 -3.53 -8.39
C TYR A 116 3.82 -4.48 -8.10
N GLN A 117 4.02 -5.53 -7.29
CA GLN A 117 2.97 -6.44 -6.80
C GLN A 117 2.80 -6.30 -5.28
N PRO A 118 2.19 -5.21 -4.80
CA PRO A 118 2.05 -4.97 -3.37
C PRO A 118 1.03 -5.92 -2.73
N TYR A 119 1.18 -6.15 -1.44
CA TYR A 119 0.20 -6.84 -0.60
C TYR A 119 -0.92 -5.85 -0.24
N LEU A 120 -2.07 -5.93 -0.92
CA LEU A 120 -3.15 -4.95 -0.85
C LEU A 120 -3.85 -4.93 0.51
N SER A 121 -3.88 -3.79 1.18
CA SER A 121 -4.57 -3.60 2.46
C SER A 121 -5.01 -2.15 2.64
N PRO A 122 -6.08 -1.89 3.41
CA PRO A 122 -6.43 -0.53 3.82
C PRO A 122 -5.33 0.22 4.60
N LEU A 123 -4.49 -0.51 5.34
CA LEU A 123 -3.30 0.03 6.00
C LEU A 123 -2.06 -0.27 5.14
N MET A 124 -1.69 0.69 4.30
CA MET A 124 -0.47 0.66 3.49
C MET A 124 0.56 1.62 4.04
N PHE A 125 1.82 1.18 4.11
CA PHE A 125 2.95 1.99 4.52
C PHE A 125 4.08 1.86 3.49
N CYS A 126 4.55 3.00 2.95
CA CYS A 126 5.58 3.02 1.90
C CYS A 126 5.27 2.03 0.77
N LYS A 127 4.00 2.02 0.29
CA LYS A 127 3.50 1.10 -0.76
C LYS A 127 3.61 -0.39 -0.43
N GLY A 128 3.80 -0.76 0.84
CA GLY A 128 4.09 -2.14 1.25
C GLY A 128 5.45 -2.62 0.78
N THR A 129 6.43 -1.73 0.60
CA THR A 129 7.76 -2.03 0.09
C THR A 129 8.86 -1.49 1.00
N VAL A 130 10.05 -2.05 0.83
CA VAL A 130 11.30 -1.51 1.36
C VAL A 130 12.20 -1.18 0.17
N GLN A 131 12.58 0.09 0.05
CA GLN A 131 13.58 0.52 -0.91
C GLN A 131 14.96 0.11 -0.42
N VAL A 132 15.65 -0.69 -1.22
CA VAL A 132 17.02 -1.17 -0.95
C VAL A 132 17.99 -0.42 -1.85
N SER A 133 18.98 0.24 -1.25
CA SER A 133 20.08 0.89 -1.96
C SER A 133 21.39 0.18 -1.66
N VAL A 134 22.13 -0.17 -2.70
CA VAL A 134 23.40 -0.88 -2.61
C VAL A 134 24.50 -0.05 -3.27
N VAL A 135 25.56 0.24 -2.51
CA VAL A 135 26.70 1.04 -2.98
C VAL A 135 27.96 0.18 -2.93
N PRO A 136 28.68 -0.02 -4.05
CA PRO A 136 29.90 -0.81 -4.04
C PRO A 136 30.94 -0.21 -3.10
N SER A 137 31.78 -1.07 -2.48
CA SER A 137 32.97 -0.64 -1.73
C SER A 137 34.02 -0.04 -2.67
N THR A 138 34.95 0.71 -2.12
CA THR A 138 36.15 1.15 -2.84
C THR A 138 37.14 0.03 -3.11
N VAL A 139 37.03 -1.08 -2.38
CA VAL A 139 37.91 -2.23 -2.47
C VAL A 139 37.21 -3.38 -3.20
N GLN A 140 37.85 -3.86 -4.26
CA GLN A 140 37.35 -5.00 -5.03
C GLN A 140 37.33 -6.28 -4.18
N GLY A 141 36.23 -7.00 -4.20
CA GLY A 141 36.03 -8.23 -3.41
C GLY A 141 35.30 -8.01 -2.10
N ASP A 142 35.30 -6.80 -1.57
CA ASP A 142 34.57 -6.46 -0.34
C ASP A 142 33.05 -6.49 -0.55
N THR A 143 32.34 -6.68 0.55
CA THR A 143 30.88 -6.56 0.61
C THR A 143 30.47 -5.13 0.32
N ALA A 144 29.47 -4.93 -0.53
CA ALA A 144 28.89 -3.62 -0.79
C ALA A 144 28.10 -3.12 0.44
N SER A 145 28.00 -1.81 0.61
CA SER A 145 27.14 -1.22 1.62
C SER A 145 25.67 -1.31 1.21
N VAL A 146 24.80 -1.74 2.13
CA VAL A 146 23.35 -1.85 1.91
C VAL A 146 22.64 -0.94 2.90
N SER A 147 21.72 -0.12 2.41
CA SER A 147 20.79 0.67 3.20
C SER A 147 19.35 0.42 2.77
N CYS A 148 18.43 0.41 3.72
CA CYS A 148 17.02 0.12 3.51
C CYS A 148 16.16 1.23 4.09
N GLN A 149 15.06 1.59 3.39
CA GLN A 149 14.07 2.56 3.84
C GLN A 149 12.65 2.06 3.51
N PRO A 150 11.68 2.24 4.42
CA PRO A 150 11.80 2.83 5.75
C PRO A 150 12.53 1.88 6.73
N LEU A 151 13.14 2.46 7.78
CA LEU A 151 13.70 1.64 8.87
C LEU A 151 12.57 1.06 9.71
N SER A 152 12.64 -0.25 9.97
CA SER A 152 11.75 -0.98 10.87
C SER A 152 12.37 -2.33 11.25
N SER A 153 12.11 -2.82 12.45
CA SER A 153 12.49 -4.17 12.87
C SER A 153 11.56 -5.28 12.34
N TYR A 154 10.56 -4.91 11.53
CA TYR A 154 9.64 -5.86 10.90
C TYR A 154 10.32 -6.76 9.85
N TYR A 155 11.43 -6.32 9.29
CA TYR A 155 12.22 -7.08 8.33
C TYR A 155 13.69 -7.17 8.75
N THR A 156 14.39 -8.15 8.20
CA THR A 156 15.84 -8.31 8.36
C THR A 156 16.53 -8.23 7.01
N VAL A 157 17.86 -8.04 7.01
CA VAL A 157 18.64 -7.92 5.78
C VAL A 157 19.81 -8.90 5.81
N THR A 158 19.87 -9.74 4.77
CA THR A 158 21.04 -10.62 4.51
C THR A 158 21.78 -10.08 3.29
N ASN A 159 23.00 -9.59 3.51
CA ASN A 159 23.84 -9.02 2.46
C ASN A 159 24.92 -10.03 2.04
N GLN A 160 24.79 -10.57 0.84
CA GLN A 160 25.73 -11.50 0.19
C GLN A 160 26.34 -10.89 -1.08
N THR A 161 26.48 -9.58 -1.12
CA THR A 161 27.05 -8.88 -2.27
C THR A 161 28.58 -8.92 -2.25
N LYS A 162 29.17 -8.76 -3.43
CA LYS A 162 30.62 -8.52 -3.61
C LYS A 162 30.84 -7.39 -4.61
N THR A 163 31.69 -6.46 -4.22
CA THR A 163 32.13 -5.38 -5.11
C THR A 163 33.00 -5.92 -6.24
N ARG A 164 32.73 -5.52 -7.47
CA ARG A 164 33.47 -5.88 -8.68
C ARG A 164 33.69 -4.65 -9.56
N THR A 165 34.74 -4.68 -10.37
CA THR A 165 35.06 -3.60 -11.33
C THR A 165 34.27 -3.74 -12.63
N SER A 166 33.73 -4.92 -12.91
CA SER A 166 32.87 -5.20 -14.05
C SER A 166 31.68 -6.04 -13.69
N PHE A 167 30.64 -5.93 -14.51
CA PHE A 167 29.42 -6.72 -14.40
C PHE A 167 29.68 -8.18 -14.75
N ALA A 168 29.98 -9.00 -13.77
CA ALA A 168 30.09 -10.45 -13.95
C ALA A 168 29.11 -11.16 -13.00
N GLY A 169 28.05 -11.75 -13.55
CA GLY A 169 27.09 -12.57 -12.83
C GLY A 169 25.77 -11.86 -12.48
N LYS A 170 24.88 -12.61 -11.86
CA LYS A 170 23.55 -12.13 -11.49
C LYS A 170 23.65 -11.27 -10.23
N PHE A 171 22.94 -10.15 -10.23
CA PHE A 171 22.64 -9.37 -9.04
C PHE A 171 21.15 -9.47 -8.76
N SER A 172 20.77 -9.62 -7.49
CA SER A 172 19.38 -9.85 -7.10
C SER A 172 19.03 -9.10 -5.83
N PHE A 173 17.84 -8.49 -5.85
CA PHE A 173 17.07 -8.07 -4.69
C PHE A 173 15.88 -9.02 -4.54
N THR A 174 15.70 -9.64 -3.37
CA THR A 174 14.55 -10.49 -3.10
C THR A 174 14.32 -10.60 -1.59
N ARG A 175 13.33 -11.37 -1.18
CA ARG A 175 13.07 -11.77 0.21
C ARG A 175 12.75 -13.25 0.27
N ASP A 176 12.52 -13.78 1.45
CA ASP A 176 12.09 -15.18 1.68
C ASP A 176 10.63 -15.40 1.26
N TRP A 177 10.27 -15.00 0.05
CA TRP A 177 8.88 -14.94 -0.41
C TRP A 177 8.18 -16.30 -0.50
N LEU A 178 8.91 -17.38 -0.75
CA LEU A 178 8.36 -18.74 -0.79
C LEU A 178 7.78 -19.20 0.56
N THR A 179 8.29 -18.64 1.65
CA THR A 179 7.84 -18.95 3.01
C THR A 179 7.08 -17.78 3.64
N ASN A 180 6.75 -16.74 2.85
CA ASN A 180 6.18 -15.50 3.33
C ASN A 180 7.05 -14.79 4.39
N GLY A 181 8.37 -15.01 4.34
CA GLY A 181 9.32 -14.35 5.22
C GLY A 181 9.65 -12.93 4.75
N ASN A 182 10.17 -12.12 5.67
CA ASN A 182 10.61 -10.73 5.43
C ASN A 182 12.10 -10.54 5.68
N ASN A 183 12.92 -11.58 5.45
CA ASN A 183 14.36 -11.41 5.35
C ASN A 183 14.70 -11.00 3.92
N LEU A 184 15.17 -9.77 3.74
CA LEU A 184 15.62 -9.24 2.46
C LEU A 184 16.98 -9.82 2.12
N LEU A 185 17.08 -10.55 1.02
CA LEU A 185 18.31 -11.13 0.51
C LEU A 185 18.84 -10.32 -0.66
N ILE A 186 19.97 -9.68 -0.46
CA ILE A 186 20.68 -8.92 -1.49
C ILE A 186 21.96 -9.67 -1.85
N SER A 187 22.09 -10.09 -3.09
CA SER A 187 23.18 -10.99 -3.49
C SER A 187 23.74 -10.67 -4.87
N GLY A 188 24.96 -11.12 -5.10
CA GLY A 188 25.65 -11.01 -6.40
C GLY A 188 26.67 -9.91 -6.48
N ASN A 189 27.15 -9.64 -7.70
CA ASN A 189 28.24 -8.70 -7.97
C ASN A 189 27.72 -7.28 -8.18
N VAL A 190 28.35 -6.31 -7.53
CA VAL A 190 27.99 -4.89 -7.58
C VAL A 190 29.16 -4.08 -8.13
N ALA A 191 28.97 -3.45 -9.31
CA ALA A 191 29.96 -2.58 -9.94
C ALA A 191 29.53 -1.10 -9.95
N SER A 192 28.26 -0.83 -9.71
CA SER A 192 27.67 0.52 -9.63
C SER A 192 26.55 0.55 -8.61
N ILE A 193 26.12 1.75 -8.22
CA ILE A 193 24.97 1.92 -7.31
C ILE A 193 23.75 1.22 -7.91
N ARG A 194 23.06 0.45 -7.06
CA ARG A 194 21.79 -0.23 -7.37
C ARG A 194 20.73 0.20 -6.39
N LYS A 195 19.51 0.39 -6.90
CA LYS A 195 18.32 0.64 -6.07
C LYS A 195 17.18 -0.17 -6.64
N ASP A 196 16.38 -0.75 -5.75
CA ASP A 196 15.13 -1.41 -6.11
C ASP A 196 14.19 -1.44 -4.90
N ASP A 197 12.91 -1.68 -5.16
CA ASP A 197 11.88 -1.84 -4.15
C ASP A 197 11.51 -3.31 -4.02
N VAL A 198 11.63 -3.84 -2.82
CA VAL A 198 11.24 -5.20 -2.48
C VAL A 198 9.94 -5.14 -1.67
N ASN A 199 8.90 -5.86 -2.12
CA ASN A 199 7.66 -5.88 -1.37
C ASN A 199 7.82 -6.61 -0.03
N ILE A 200 6.99 -6.22 0.95
CA ILE A 200 6.95 -6.83 2.27
C ILE A 200 5.67 -7.67 2.38
N TYR A 201 5.81 -8.88 2.89
CA TYR A 201 4.68 -9.72 3.24
C TYR A 201 3.92 -9.13 4.43
N ASP A 202 2.56 -9.17 4.34
CA ASP A 202 1.65 -8.68 5.34
C ASP A 202 1.80 -7.15 5.60
N SER A 203 1.46 -6.35 4.60
CA SER A 203 1.56 -4.89 4.68
C SER A 203 0.81 -4.25 5.87
N PRO A 204 -0.37 -4.72 6.31
CA PRO A 204 -0.99 -4.17 7.51
C PRO A 204 -0.18 -4.44 8.78
N ARG A 205 0.47 -5.61 8.89
CA ARG A 205 1.38 -5.89 10.01
C ARG A 205 2.64 -5.05 9.94
N PHE A 206 3.19 -4.82 8.75
CA PHE A 206 4.32 -3.91 8.56
C PHE A 206 3.96 -2.50 9.01
N PHE A 207 2.78 -2.00 8.63
CA PHE A 207 2.27 -0.71 9.08
C PHE A 207 2.19 -0.64 10.60
N MET A 208 1.44 -1.55 11.23
CA MET A 208 1.17 -1.53 12.66
C MET A 208 2.44 -1.72 13.51
N HIS A 209 3.33 -2.60 13.06
CA HIS A 209 4.61 -2.81 13.72
C HIS A 209 5.45 -1.53 13.74
N THR A 210 5.61 -0.88 12.59
CA THR A 210 6.38 0.36 12.46
C THR A 210 5.71 1.52 13.19
N PHE A 211 4.38 1.60 13.17
CA PHE A 211 3.63 2.60 13.94
C PHE A 211 3.92 2.48 15.44
N LEU A 212 3.86 1.27 16.00
CA LEU A 212 4.16 1.05 17.42
C LEU A 212 5.64 1.31 17.76
N GLU A 213 6.58 0.92 16.89
CA GLU A 213 8.00 1.25 17.07
C GLU A 213 8.21 2.76 17.19
N ARG A 214 7.62 3.53 16.28
CA ARG A 214 7.76 4.99 16.27
C ARG A 214 7.06 5.65 17.44
N LEU A 215 5.87 5.18 17.79
CA LEU A 215 5.12 5.68 18.95
C LEU A 215 5.91 5.47 20.27
N ARG A 216 6.53 4.29 20.44
CA ARG A 216 7.46 4.01 21.55
C ARG A 216 8.70 4.90 21.49
N GLY A 217 9.23 5.16 20.30
CA GLY A 217 10.34 6.07 20.08
C GLY A 217 10.06 7.52 20.51
N LYS A 218 8.77 7.90 20.57
CA LYS A 218 8.29 9.19 21.10
C LYS A 218 8.00 9.16 22.61
N GLY A 219 8.31 8.06 23.30
CA GLY A 219 8.16 7.92 24.74
C GLY A 219 6.80 7.40 25.21
N ILE A 220 5.92 6.98 24.29
CA ILE A 220 4.64 6.39 24.67
C ILE A 220 4.81 4.91 25.04
N THR A 221 4.41 4.55 26.23
CA THR A 221 4.30 3.16 26.69
C THR A 221 3.09 2.49 26.06
N THR A 222 3.34 1.46 25.25
CA THR A 222 2.29 0.73 24.53
C THR A 222 2.24 -0.74 24.96
N PRO A 223 1.14 -1.47 24.73
CA PRO A 223 1.14 -2.93 24.86
C PRO A 223 2.23 -3.57 23.98
N GLN A 224 2.67 -4.76 24.34
CA GLN A 224 3.75 -5.47 23.61
C GLN A 224 3.32 -5.89 22.19
N SER A 225 2.04 -6.20 22.00
CA SER A 225 1.45 -6.65 20.75
C SER A 225 0.33 -5.73 20.29
N TYR A 226 -0.02 -5.86 19.01
CA TYR A 226 -1.19 -5.23 18.41
C TYR A 226 -2.12 -6.30 17.84
N GLY A 227 -3.38 -5.94 17.64
CA GLY A 227 -4.38 -6.78 16.98
C GLY A 227 -4.95 -6.13 15.71
N PHE A 228 -5.94 -6.81 15.12
CA PHE A 228 -6.78 -6.24 14.08
C PHE A 228 -8.24 -6.35 14.53
N ALA A 229 -8.93 -5.22 14.53
CA ALA A 229 -10.34 -5.13 14.89
C ALA A 229 -10.96 -3.89 14.23
N GLU A 230 -12.24 -3.97 13.91
CA GLU A 230 -13.02 -2.82 13.43
C GLU A 230 -13.22 -1.82 14.57
N LEU A 231 -13.10 -0.52 14.25
CA LEU A 231 -13.41 0.58 15.16
C LEU A 231 -14.89 0.55 15.55
N PRO A 232 -15.24 0.49 16.87
CA PRO A 232 -16.63 0.44 17.33
C PRO A 232 -17.33 1.82 17.24
N ARG A 233 -17.62 2.30 16.03
CA ARG A 233 -18.11 3.65 15.74
C ARG A 233 -19.41 4.02 16.47
N ASP A 234 -20.19 3.03 16.88
CA ASP A 234 -21.46 3.24 17.60
C ASP A 234 -21.26 3.47 19.11
N SER A 235 -20.03 3.38 19.61
CA SER A 235 -19.70 3.65 21.01
C SER A 235 -19.65 5.16 21.27
N VAL A 236 -20.28 5.61 22.37
CA VAL A 236 -20.30 7.02 22.79
C VAL A 236 -18.94 7.58 23.22
N ARG A 237 -17.93 6.74 23.36
CA ARG A 237 -16.57 7.15 23.80
C ARG A 237 -15.54 7.16 22.69
N VAL A 238 -15.96 6.92 21.44
CA VAL A 238 -15.03 6.90 20.30
C VAL A 238 -14.74 8.33 19.87
N GLU A 239 -13.45 8.70 19.93
CA GLU A 239 -12.97 10.02 19.55
C GLU A 239 -11.75 9.89 18.61
N ARG A 240 -11.70 10.78 17.60
CA ARG A 240 -10.57 10.83 16.68
C ARG A 240 -9.45 11.70 17.23
N MET A 241 -8.24 11.12 17.28
CA MET A 241 -7.04 11.81 17.75
C MET A 241 -6.26 12.46 16.60
N ALA A 242 -6.17 11.79 15.45
CA ALA A 242 -5.36 12.25 14.34
C ALA A 242 -5.95 11.83 12.99
N CYS A 243 -5.63 12.58 11.93
CA CYS A 243 -6.08 12.27 10.58
C CYS A 243 -5.07 12.74 9.54
N TRP A 244 -4.42 11.80 8.88
CA TRP A 244 -3.65 12.10 7.68
C TRP A 244 -4.54 12.06 6.43
N ASN A 245 -4.33 13.03 5.53
CA ASN A 245 -5.09 13.15 4.29
C ASN A 245 -4.13 13.21 3.10
N THR A 246 -4.28 12.26 2.17
CA THR A 246 -3.60 12.29 0.88
C THR A 246 -4.57 12.73 -0.21
N SER A 247 -4.18 13.76 -0.96
CA SER A 247 -5.03 14.29 -2.03
C SER A 247 -5.16 13.32 -3.19
N VAL A 248 -6.34 13.27 -3.81
CA VAL A 248 -6.59 12.50 -5.04
C VAL A 248 -5.60 12.90 -6.14
N GLN A 249 -5.22 14.16 -6.22
CA GLN A 249 -4.25 14.64 -7.20
C GLN A 249 -2.88 13.98 -7.03
N LYS A 250 -2.39 13.78 -5.78
CA LYS A 250 -1.12 13.09 -5.51
C LYS A 250 -1.20 11.63 -6.01
N VAL A 251 -2.28 10.91 -5.62
CA VAL A 251 -2.50 9.52 -6.01
C VAL A 251 -2.64 9.38 -7.53
N LEU A 252 -3.39 10.28 -8.18
CA LEU A 252 -3.59 10.29 -9.63
C LEU A 252 -2.27 10.55 -10.38
N ASN A 253 -1.44 11.48 -9.90
CA ASN A 253 -0.15 11.77 -10.52
C ASN A 253 0.77 10.55 -10.52
N GLN A 254 0.86 9.83 -9.40
CA GLN A 254 1.66 8.61 -9.31
C GLN A 254 1.08 7.49 -10.20
N LEU A 255 -0.24 7.30 -10.17
CA LEU A 255 -0.93 6.36 -11.04
C LEU A 255 -0.59 6.58 -12.51
N MET A 256 -0.66 7.84 -12.98
CA MET A 256 -0.58 8.15 -14.41
C MET A 256 0.84 8.36 -14.91
N LYS A 257 1.76 8.84 -14.07
CA LYS A 257 3.15 9.13 -14.48
C LYS A 257 4.08 7.96 -14.24
N GLU A 258 3.93 7.28 -13.08
CA GLU A 258 4.78 6.16 -12.69
C GLU A 258 4.13 4.80 -12.99
N SER A 259 2.89 4.83 -13.52
CA SER A 259 2.11 3.60 -13.79
C SER A 259 1.94 2.71 -12.55
N ASP A 260 1.74 3.34 -11.39
CA ASP A 260 1.68 2.67 -10.10
C ASP A 260 0.47 1.74 -9.98
N ASN A 261 0.71 0.47 -9.64
CA ASN A 261 -0.34 -0.54 -9.54
C ASN A 261 -1.18 -0.37 -8.27
N LEU A 262 -0.52 -0.08 -7.13
CA LEU A 262 -1.22 0.11 -5.86
C LEU A 262 -2.23 1.25 -5.93
N ASN A 263 -1.84 2.36 -6.58
CA ASN A 263 -2.72 3.53 -6.74
C ASN A 263 -3.96 3.19 -7.56
N ALA A 264 -3.83 2.31 -8.56
CA ALA A 264 -4.98 1.83 -9.33
C ALA A 264 -5.92 0.97 -8.48
N GLU A 265 -5.38 0.05 -7.68
CA GLU A 265 -6.17 -0.81 -6.80
C GLU A 265 -6.83 -0.01 -5.67
N ALA A 266 -6.17 1.02 -5.14
CA ALA A 266 -6.76 1.94 -4.16
C ALA A 266 -7.96 2.70 -4.74
N PHE A 267 -7.86 3.19 -5.99
CA PHE A 267 -9.01 3.78 -6.69
C PHE A 267 -10.12 2.75 -6.94
N LEU A 268 -9.78 1.53 -7.34
CA LEU A 268 -10.76 0.46 -7.57
C LEU A 268 -11.54 0.14 -6.29
N CYS A 269 -10.84 -0.03 -5.16
CA CYS A 269 -11.44 -0.29 -3.85
C CYS A 269 -12.36 0.87 -3.44
N ARG A 270 -11.88 2.11 -3.60
CA ARG A 270 -12.66 3.31 -3.30
C ARG A 270 -13.93 3.42 -4.14
N LEU A 271 -13.86 3.11 -5.44
CA LEU A 271 -15.03 3.05 -6.33
C LEU A 271 -16.09 2.09 -5.81
N GLY A 272 -15.65 0.89 -5.38
CA GLY A 272 -16.54 -0.08 -4.79
C GLY A 272 -17.19 0.42 -3.49
N ALA A 273 -16.42 1.03 -2.59
CA ALA A 273 -16.91 1.59 -1.33
C ALA A 273 -17.98 2.67 -1.56
N GLN A 274 -17.67 3.64 -2.42
CA GLN A 274 -18.58 4.76 -2.74
C GLN A 274 -19.86 4.32 -3.46
N ALA A 275 -19.76 3.30 -4.32
CA ALA A 275 -20.90 2.81 -5.08
C ALA A 275 -21.87 1.96 -4.28
N THR A 276 -21.35 1.18 -3.34
CA THR A 276 -22.14 0.17 -2.62
C THR A 276 -22.52 0.60 -1.19
N GLY A 277 -21.75 1.51 -0.59
CA GLY A 277 -21.85 1.84 0.84
C GLY A 277 -21.53 0.66 1.76
N LYS A 278 -20.96 -0.42 1.23
CA LYS A 278 -20.56 -1.58 2.03
C LYS A 278 -19.45 -1.19 2.99
N LYS A 279 -19.44 -1.76 4.18
CA LYS A 279 -18.33 -1.65 5.13
C LYS A 279 -17.07 -2.35 4.58
N GLN A 280 -17.24 -3.50 3.93
CA GLN A 280 -16.17 -4.30 3.37
C GLN A 280 -16.36 -4.45 1.86
N VAL A 281 -15.36 -4.04 1.09
CA VAL A 281 -15.39 -4.01 -0.38
C VAL A 281 -14.50 -5.09 -0.97
N ALA A 282 -14.97 -5.70 -2.04
CA ALA A 282 -14.21 -6.56 -2.93
C ALA A 282 -13.81 -5.80 -4.21
N ALA A 283 -12.82 -6.30 -4.94
CA ALA A 283 -12.41 -5.72 -6.23
C ALA A 283 -13.58 -5.67 -7.24
N GLU A 284 -14.45 -6.69 -7.22
CA GLU A 284 -15.64 -6.79 -8.07
C GLU A 284 -16.61 -5.62 -7.89
N ASP A 285 -16.72 -5.07 -6.69
CA ASP A 285 -17.58 -3.89 -6.43
C ASP A 285 -17.10 -2.68 -7.23
N GLY A 286 -15.79 -2.46 -7.34
CA GLY A 286 -15.20 -1.39 -8.16
C GLY A 286 -15.25 -1.71 -9.65
N ILE A 287 -15.03 -2.97 -10.04
CA ILE A 287 -15.10 -3.41 -11.44
C ILE A 287 -16.50 -3.16 -12.02
N VAL A 288 -17.56 -3.35 -11.25
CA VAL A 288 -18.94 -3.04 -11.67
C VAL A 288 -19.06 -1.58 -12.11
N GLU A 289 -18.41 -0.65 -11.43
CA GLU A 289 -18.45 0.78 -11.81
C GLU A 289 -17.70 1.05 -13.12
N ILE A 290 -16.56 0.38 -13.34
CA ILE A 290 -15.84 0.46 -14.62
C ILE A 290 -16.69 -0.11 -15.76
N MET A 291 -17.40 -1.21 -15.54
CA MET A 291 -18.32 -1.80 -16.53
C MET A 291 -19.49 -0.86 -16.86
N LYS A 292 -19.98 -0.08 -15.88
CA LYS A 292 -20.98 0.97 -16.12
C LYS A 292 -20.41 2.10 -17.00
N LEU A 293 -19.14 2.48 -16.80
CA LEU A 293 -18.49 3.46 -17.67
C LEU A 293 -18.39 2.94 -19.12
N ILE A 294 -17.94 1.71 -19.32
CA ILE A 294 -17.84 1.07 -20.64
C ILE A 294 -19.19 1.11 -21.36
N ARG A 295 -20.27 0.77 -20.66
CA ARG A 295 -21.65 0.85 -21.23
C ARG A 295 -22.01 2.28 -21.60
N ARG A 296 -21.70 3.29 -20.77
CA ARG A 296 -21.96 4.70 -21.06
C ARG A 296 -21.20 5.20 -22.30
N LEU A 297 -20.04 4.63 -22.57
CA LEU A 297 -19.23 4.91 -23.76
C LEU A 297 -19.77 4.24 -25.03
N GLY A 298 -20.85 3.46 -24.92
CA GLY A 298 -21.51 2.81 -26.05
C GLY A 298 -20.97 1.42 -26.42
N HIS A 299 -20.23 0.78 -25.51
CA HIS A 299 -19.72 -0.56 -25.70
C HIS A 299 -20.53 -1.58 -24.88
N ASP A 300 -20.60 -2.84 -25.34
CA ASP A 300 -21.21 -3.93 -24.55
C ASP A 300 -20.21 -4.41 -23.49
N PRO A 301 -20.53 -4.33 -22.19
CA PRO A 301 -19.65 -4.84 -21.13
C PRO A 301 -19.30 -6.33 -21.26
N LYS A 302 -20.11 -7.13 -21.96
CA LYS A 302 -19.86 -8.56 -22.19
C LYS A 302 -18.62 -8.84 -23.05
N ASP A 303 -18.20 -7.84 -23.86
CA ASP A 303 -17.01 -7.95 -24.70
C ASP A 303 -15.72 -7.68 -23.90
N TYR A 304 -15.83 -7.35 -22.62
CA TYR A 304 -14.70 -7.00 -21.76
C TYR A 304 -14.63 -7.92 -20.56
N LYS A 305 -13.41 -8.32 -20.20
CA LYS A 305 -13.10 -9.02 -18.95
C LYS A 305 -12.10 -8.17 -18.16
N ILE A 306 -12.53 -7.66 -17.03
CA ILE A 306 -11.69 -6.87 -16.10
C ILE A 306 -11.49 -7.71 -14.84
N ALA A 307 -10.25 -7.84 -14.39
CA ALA A 307 -9.89 -8.64 -13.23
C ALA A 307 -9.27 -7.81 -12.09
N ASP A 308 -8.73 -6.62 -12.42
CA ASP A 308 -8.12 -5.70 -11.47
C ASP A 308 -8.23 -4.25 -11.96
N GLY A 309 -7.75 -3.30 -11.18
CA GLY A 309 -7.73 -1.87 -11.54
C GLY A 309 -6.49 -1.44 -12.31
N CYS A 310 -5.41 -2.23 -12.26
CA CYS A 310 -4.09 -1.83 -12.76
C CYS A 310 -3.69 -2.47 -14.09
N GLY A 311 -4.32 -3.59 -14.47
CA GLY A 311 -3.97 -4.37 -15.66
C GLY A 311 -2.75 -5.27 -15.48
N LEU A 312 -2.42 -5.67 -14.26
CA LEU A 312 -1.35 -6.63 -13.95
C LEU A 312 -1.82 -8.07 -14.21
N SER A 313 -3.11 -8.33 -14.17
CA SER A 313 -3.72 -9.64 -14.42
C SER A 313 -3.35 -10.23 -15.79
N ASN A 314 -3.03 -11.52 -15.81
CA ASN A 314 -2.64 -12.28 -17.00
C ASN A 314 -3.79 -13.06 -17.63
#